data_0f48ea415fa505a44c72e9faa5694f59
#
_entry.id   0f48ea415fa505a44c72e9faa5694f59
#
_cell.length_a   1.000
_cell.length_b   1.000
_cell.length_c   1.000
_cell.angle_alpha   90.00
_cell.angle_beta   90.00
_cell.angle_gamma   90.00
#
_symmetry.space_group_name_H-M   'P 1'
#
loop_
_entity.id
_entity.type
_entity.pdbx_description
1 polymer ?
#
loop_
_entity_poly.entity_id
_entity_poly.type
_entity_poly.pdbx_seq_one_letter_code
_entity_poly.pdbx_strand_id
1 'polypeptide(L)'
;MHPESKKSMRNLTNAELAQILDKDIFHKISEAADGLSVECYVVGGYVRDLFLERPSNDIDVVVVGSGIEVASALKKMLGRKAHLSVFRNFGTAQVKYQDTEVEFVGARKESYHRDSRKPIVEDGTLEDDQNRRDFTINAMAICLNKDRFGELVDPFDGVYDMEDGIIATPLDPDITFSDDPLRMMRCVRFATQLNFQIEEETYDALSRNAERLKIISAERICDEMNKIMLSKHPSSGFYYLKDTGLLDLILPELVAMDKVETRNGRAHKNNYDHTMEVLENVCKHSDNLWLRWAALFHDIGKPKSKRWDNNIGWTFHSHNIIGAKMISGIFRRMKLPMDAKMKYVQKLVELHMRPIVIADEEVTDSAVRRLLNDAGDDINDLMTLCEADITSKNQVRKQKFLDNFKMVREKLADLQERDYKRLLQPCIDGNEIMEMFQLKPCREVGTLKQYLKDAVLDNRVANEREPLMELLMKKAQDM
;
A
#
# COMPACT_ATOMS: atom_id res chain seq x y z
N MET A 1 19.55 -13.19 -30.37
CA MET A 1 18.69 -12.00 -30.57
C MET A 1 19.27 -10.92 -29.70
N HIS A 2 19.88 -9.88 -30.29
CA HIS A 2 20.28 -8.71 -29.55
C HIS A 2 18.98 -8.04 -29.04
N PRO A 3 18.90 -7.59 -27.77
CA PRO A 3 17.80 -6.74 -27.33
C PRO A 3 17.88 -5.46 -28.18
N GLU A 4 16.81 -5.16 -28.93
CA GLU A 4 16.65 -3.88 -29.57
C GLU A 4 16.88 -2.81 -28.50
N SER A 5 17.83 -1.92 -28.72
CA SER A 5 18.12 -0.83 -27.78
C SER A 5 16.86 0.01 -27.67
N LYS A 6 16.25 0.05 -26.49
CA LYS A 6 15.07 0.86 -26.22
C LYS A 6 15.36 2.31 -26.62
N LYS A 7 14.50 2.88 -27.46
CA LYS A 7 14.66 4.28 -27.92
C LYS A 7 14.61 5.21 -26.69
N SER A 8 15.56 6.12 -26.61
CA SER A 8 15.58 7.16 -25.56
C SER A 8 14.28 7.97 -25.59
N MET A 9 13.71 8.28 -24.43
CA MET A 9 12.51 9.13 -24.29
C MET A 9 12.73 10.51 -24.94
N ARG A 10 13.94 11.04 -24.86
CA ARG A 10 14.35 12.34 -25.48
C ARG A 10 14.21 12.35 -26.99
N ASN A 11 14.21 11.19 -27.62
CA ASN A 11 14.16 11.05 -29.06
C ASN A 11 12.75 10.76 -29.62
N LEU A 12 11.71 10.77 -28.76
CA LEU A 12 10.33 10.65 -29.23
C LEU A 12 9.91 11.91 -29.97
N THR A 13 9.45 11.73 -31.19
CA THR A 13 8.94 12.83 -32.02
C THR A 13 7.46 13.09 -31.74
N ASN A 14 6.97 14.29 -32.09
CA ASN A 14 5.55 14.61 -31.98
C ASN A 14 4.67 13.67 -32.82
N ALA A 15 5.18 13.18 -33.97
CA ALA A 15 4.47 12.20 -34.79
C ALA A 15 4.32 10.86 -34.09
N GLU A 16 5.33 10.40 -33.35
CA GLU A 16 5.27 9.16 -32.56
C GLU A 16 4.33 9.34 -31.36
N LEU A 17 4.35 10.49 -30.71
CA LEU A 17 3.42 10.80 -29.63
C LEU A 17 1.97 10.84 -30.13
N ALA A 18 1.74 11.44 -31.30
CA ALA A 18 0.43 11.41 -31.96
C ALA A 18 -0.06 9.99 -32.24
N GLN A 19 0.85 9.10 -32.67
CA GLN A 19 0.55 7.68 -32.92
C GLN A 19 0.21 6.93 -31.62
N ILE A 20 0.91 7.23 -30.51
CA ILE A 20 0.62 6.63 -29.20
C ILE A 20 -0.76 7.08 -28.69
N LEU A 21 -1.13 8.34 -28.97
CA LEU A 21 -2.42 8.94 -28.62
C LEU A 21 -3.52 8.65 -29.63
N ASP A 22 -3.27 7.82 -30.66
CA ASP A 22 -4.27 7.45 -31.68
C ASP A 22 -5.33 6.50 -31.10
N LYS A 23 -6.19 7.07 -30.25
CA LYS A 23 -7.33 6.41 -29.61
C LYS A 23 -8.59 7.24 -29.83
N ASP A 24 -9.73 6.57 -30.02
CA ASP A 24 -11.02 7.22 -30.27
C ASP A 24 -11.37 8.34 -29.26
N ILE A 25 -11.07 8.10 -27.98
CA ILE A 25 -11.34 9.10 -26.93
C ILE A 25 -10.60 10.42 -27.16
N PHE A 26 -9.31 10.38 -27.53
CA PHE A 26 -8.54 11.60 -27.78
C PHE A 26 -8.98 12.34 -29.02
N HIS A 27 -9.39 11.64 -30.08
CA HIS A 27 -9.95 12.26 -31.27
C HIS A 27 -11.29 12.94 -30.99
N LYS A 28 -12.13 12.33 -30.16
CA LYS A 28 -13.39 12.94 -29.71
C LYS A 28 -13.18 14.16 -28.81
N ILE A 29 -12.19 14.11 -27.94
CA ILE A 29 -11.79 15.29 -27.14
C ILE A 29 -11.29 16.40 -28.06
N SER A 30 -10.45 16.08 -29.04
CA SER A 30 -9.96 17.01 -30.06
C SER A 30 -11.12 17.70 -30.81
N GLU A 31 -12.06 16.91 -31.32
CA GLU A 31 -13.24 17.43 -32.04
C GLU A 31 -14.10 18.34 -31.15
N ALA A 32 -14.28 17.96 -29.86
CA ALA A 32 -15.05 18.80 -28.93
C ALA A 32 -14.35 20.14 -28.65
N ALA A 33 -13.02 20.14 -28.44
CA ALA A 33 -12.25 21.36 -28.20
C ALA A 33 -12.18 22.26 -29.43
N ASP A 34 -11.89 21.69 -30.61
CA ASP A 34 -11.85 22.44 -31.88
C ASP A 34 -13.20 23.05 -32.22
N GLY A 35 -14.32 22.34 -31.97
CA GLY A 35 -15.68 22.86 -32.14
C GLY A 35 -16.00 24.06 -31.23
N LEU A 36 -15.32 24.19 -30.10
CA LEU A 36 -15.44 25.33 -29.19
C LEU A 36 -14.33 26.38 -29.38
N SER A 37 -13.40 26.13 -30.31
CA SER A 37 -12.27 27.02 -30.60
C SER A 37 -11.39 27.28 -29.36
N VAL A 38 -11.15 26.26 -28.55
CA VAL A 38 -10.31 26.33 -27.35
C VAL A 38 -9.11 25.37 -27.44
N GLU A 39 -7.97 25.77 -26.88
CA GLU A 39 -6.81 24.90 -26.76
C GLU A 39 -7.03 23.84 -25.70
N CYS A 40 -6.59 22.60 -25.99
CA CYS A 40 -6.82 21.44 -25.13
C CYS A 40 -5.58 20.55 -25.10
N TYR A 41 -5.20 20.13 -23.90
CA TYR A 41 -3.98 19.36 -23.67
C TYR A 41 -4.24 18.21 -22.70
N VAL A 42 -3.71 17.02 -23.00
CA VAL A 42 -3.55 15.97 -21.99
C VAL A 42 -2.29 16.29 -21.17
N VAL A 43 -2.37 16.11 -19.85
CA VAL A 43 -1.36 16.63 -18.92
C VAL A 43 -1.07 15.67 -17.76
N GLY A 44 -0.06 15.98 -16.97
CA GLY A 44 0.18 15.42 -15.66
C GLY A 44 0.59 13.96 -15.65
N GLY A 45 -0.03 13.20 -14.75
CA GLY A 45 0.30 11.80 -14.52
C GLY A 45 0.15 10.91 -15.74
N TYR A 46 -0.87 11.18 -16.57
CA TYR A 46 -1.07 10.43 -17.81
C TYR A 46 0.11 10.57 -18.78
N VAL A 47 0.60 11.81 -19.00
CA VAL A 47 1.75 12.07 -19.89
C VAL A 47 3.00 11.41 -19.34
N ARG A 48 3.29 11.57 -18.04
CA ARG A 48 4.41 10.89 -17.38
C ARG A 48 4.33 9.38 -17.59
N ASP A 49 3.18 8.76 -17.32
CA ASP A 49 3.00 7.31 -17.37
C ASP A 49 3.06 6.79 -18.83
N LEU A 50 2.66 7.61 -19.81
CA LEU A 50 2.85 7.33 -21.23
C LEU A 50 4.34 7.16 -21.57
N PHE A 51 5.21 8.10 -21.16
CA PHE A 51 6.66 8.02 -21.37
C PHE A 51 7.29 6.84 -20.60
N LEU A 52 6.77 6.51 -19.41
CA LEU A 52 7.23 5.38 -18.60
C LEU A 52 6.65 4.04 -19.05
N GLU A 53 5.85 4.02 -20.13
CA GLU A 53 5.17 2.82 -20.65
C GLU A 53 4.32 2.11 -19.57
N ARG A 54 3.70 2.89 -18.70
CA ARG A 54 2.79 2.42 -17.65
C ARG A 54 1.35 2.57 -18.12
N PRO A 55 0.50 1.55 -17.96
CA PRO A 55 -0.91 1.69 -18.32
C PRO A 55 -1.59 2.68 -17.38
N SER A 56 -2.35 3.62 -17.94
CA SER A 56 -3.21 4.54 -17.20
C SER A 56 -4.53 4.71 -17.92
N ASN A 57 -5.63 4.67 -17.17
CA ASN A 57 -6.98 4.94 -17.65
C ASN A 57 -7.51 6.28 -17.12
N ASP A 58 -6.74 6.94 -16.26
CA ASP A 58 -7.08 8.26 -15.70
C ASP A 58 -6.43 9.33 -16.57
N ILE A 59 -7.24 10.08 -17.31
CA ILE A 59 -6.80 11.08 -18.26
C ILE A 59 -7.12 12.44 -17.68
N ASP A 60 -6.07 13.26 -17.43
CA ASP A 60 -6.22 14.65 -17.05
C ASP A 60 -6.09 15.54 -18.28
N VAL A 61 -7.08 16.40 -18.49
CA VAL A 61 -7.13 17.33 -19.61
C VAL A 61 -7.24 18.76 -19.11
N VAL A 62 -6.33 19.62 -19.58
CA VAL A 62 -6.38 21.06 -19.37
C VAL A 62 -6.92 21.74 -20.61
N VAL A 63 -7.89 22.62 -20.41
CA VAL A 63 -8.51 23.46 -21.45
C VAL A 63 -8.14 24.91 -21.18
N VAL A 64 -7.62 25.62 -22.17
CA VAL A 64 -7.44 27.08 -22.09
C VAL A 64 -8.81 27.72 -22.37
N GLY A 65 -9.63 27.75 -21.31
CA GLY A 65 -11.04 28.09 -21.33
C GLY A 65 -11.84 27.23 -20.37
N SER A 66 -13.09 26.93 -20.70
CA SER A 66 -13.99 26.16 -19.85
C SER A 66 -13.86 24.65 -20.07
N GLY A 67 -13.23 23.95 -19.10
CA GLY A 67 -13.19 22.49 -19.08
C GLY A 67 -14.59 21.86 -19.03
N ILE A 68 -15.56 22.51 -18.35
CA ILE A 68 -16.94 22.04 -18.25
C ILE A 68 -17.63 22.03 -19.63
N GLU A 69 -17.38 23.05 -20.48
CA GLU A 69 -17.96 23.12 -21.81
C GLU A 69 -17.41 22.02 -22.73
N VAL A 70 -16.09 21.77 -22.71
CA VAL A 70 -15.46 20.67 -23.48
C VAL A 70 -15.98 19.32 -23.01
N ALA A 71 -16.06 19.10 -21.71
CA ALA A 71 -16.62 17.87 -21.14
C ALA A 71 -18.07 17.64 -21.55
N SER A 72 -18.88 18.70 -21.57
CA SER A 72 -20.29 18.66 -21.99
C SER A 72 -20.42 18.33 -23.46
N ALA A 73 -19.57 18.93 -24.32
CA ALA A 73 -19.50 18.62 -25.74
C ALA A 73 -19.14 17.18 -26.01
N LEU A 74 -18.08 16.69 -25.33
CA LEU A 74 -17.65 15.30 -25.40
C LEU A 74 -18.78 14.35 -24.98
N LYS A 75 -19.47 14.63 -23.87
CA LYS A 75 -20.60 13.82 -23.39
C LYS A 75 -21.71 13.71 -24.47
N LYS A 76 -22.02 14.80 -25.18
CA LYS A 76 -23.01 14.78 -26.28
C LYS A 76 -22.58 13.85 -27.40
N MET A 77 -21.28 13.85 -27.76
CA MET A 77 -20.71 12.99 -28.80
C MET A 77 -20.71 11.52 -28.43
N LEU A 78 -20.40 11.20 -27.16
CA LEU A 78 -20.35 9.83 -26.64
C LEU A 78 -21.73 9.22 -26.36
N GLY A 79 -22.78 10.07 -26.29
CA GLY A 79 -24.15 9.64 -26.11
C GLY A 79 -24.50 9.09 -24.73
N ARG A 80 -25.48 8.18 -24.66
CA ARG A 80 -26.06 7.69 -23.40
C ARG A 80 -25.11 6.83 -22.56
N LYS A 81 -24.08 6.22 -23.16
CA LYS A 81 -23.13 5.34 -22.49
C LYS A 81 -22.09 6.09 -21.65
N ALA A 82 -21.93 7.39 -21.85
CA ALA A 82 -21.03 8.19 -21.06
C ALA A 82 -21.77 8.86 -19.88
N HIS A 83 -21.08 9.01 -18.76
CA HIS A 83 -21.56 9.73 -17.59
C HIS A 83 -20.76 11.02 -17.40
N LEU A 84 -21.44 12.15 -17.18
CA LEU A 84 -20.82 13.44 -16.92
C LEU A 84 -21.12 13.87 -15.48
N SER A 85 -20.07 14.16 -14.72
CA SER A 85 -20.13 14.80 -13.40
C SER A 85 -19.53 16.20 -13.50
N VAL A 86 -20.22 17.22 -12.98
CA VAL A 86 -19.77 18.61 -13.03
C VAL A 86 -19.58 19.14 -11.62
N PHE A 87 -18.39 19.67 -11.35
CA PHE A 87 -17.98 20.25 -10.07
C PHE A 87 -17.80 21.76 -10.22
N ARG A 88 -18.90 22.50 -10.29
CA ARG A 88 -18.93 23.94 -10.63
C ARG A 88 -18.06 24.78 -9.70
N ASN A 89 -18.04 24.47 -8.40
CA ASN A 89 -17.24 25.22 -7.41
C ASN A 89 -15.73 25.11 -7.65
N PHE A 90 -15.30 24.10 -8.40
CA PHE A 90 -13.89 23.84 -8.72
C PHE A 90 -13.57 24.12 -10.20
N GLY A 91 -14.56 24.45 -11.01
CA GLY A 91 -14.40 24.65 -12.44
C GLY A 91 -13.99 23.37 -13.19
N THR A 92 -14.30 22.18 -12.64
CA THR A 92 -13.91 20.90 -13.19
C THR A 92 -15.11 20.06 -13.61
N ALA A 93 -14.88 19.13 -14.53
CA ALA A 93 -15.86 18.14 -14.93
C ALA A 93 -15.17 16.82 -15.25
N GLN A 94 -15.90 15.72 -15.04
CA GLN A 94 -15.42 14.37 -15.27
C GLN A 94 -16.34 13.64 -16.22
N VAL A 95 -15.79 13.02 -17.25
CA VAL A 95 -16.51 12.15 -18.17
C VAL A 95 -16.02 10.72 -17.99
N LYS A 96 -16.92 9.83 -17.58
CA LYS A 96 -16.65 8.40 -17.50
C LYS A 96 -17.28 7.70 -18.70
N TYR A 97 -16.46 6.98 -19.44
CA TYR A 97 -16.88 6.23 -20.62
C TYR A 97 -16.13 4.91 -20.73
N GLN A 98 -16.86 3.81 -20.68
CA GLN A 98 -16.28 2.45 -20.56
C GLN A 98 -15.34 2.37 -19.35
N ASP A 99 -14.09 1.90 -19.53
CA ASP A 99 -13.08 1.79 -18.49
C ASP A 99 -12.19 3.03 -18.39
N THR A 100 -12.55 4.13 -19.11
CA THR A 100 -11.76 5.36 -19.15
C THR A 100 -12.48 6.47 -18.39
N GLU A 101 -11.71 7.21 -17.60
CA GLU A 101 -12.15 8.39 -16.88
C GLU A 101 -11.33 9.59 -17.32
N VAL A 102 -12.02 10.65 -17.76
CA VAL A 102 -11.38 11.88 -18.24
C VAL A 102 -11.82 13.03 -17.34
N GLU A 103 -10.87 13.66 -16.68
CA GLU A 103 -11.07 14.87 -15.89
C GLU A 103 -10.69 16.10 -16.72
N PHE A 104 -11.60 17.07 -16.77
CA PHE A 104 -11.40 18.34 -17.48
C PHE A 104 -11.28 19.48 -16.49
N VAL A 105 -10.20 20.25 -16.62
CA VAL A 105 -9.92 21.43 -15.79
C VAL A 105 -9.60 22.59 -16.70
N GLY A 106 -10.12 23.79 -16.39
CA GLY A 106 -9.68 25.02 -17.06
C GLY A 106 -8.23 25.35 -16.67
N ALA A 107 -7.43 25.80 -17.62
CA ALA A 107 -6.10 26.34 -17.31
C ALA A 107 -6.22 27.48 -16.32
N ARG A 108 -5.42 27.48 -15.27
CA ARG A 108 -5.58 28.42 -14.16
C ARG A 108 -4.25 28.93 -13.63
N LYS A 109 -4.26 30.17 -13.19
CA LYS A 109 -3.24 30.78 -12.39
C LYS A 109 -3.63 30.69 -10.91
N GLU A 110 -2.71 30.28 -10.08
CA GLU A 110 -2.91 30.16 -8.64
C GLU A 110 -2.00 31.14 -7.91
N SER A 111 -2.54 31.81 -6.88
CA SER A 111 -1.76 32.61 -5.94
C SER A 111 -2.10 32.17 -4.52
N TYR A 112 -1.09 32.15 -3.63
CA TYR A 112 -1.21 31.58 -2.29
C TYR A 112 -0.95 32.64 -1.22
N HIS A 113 -1.68 32.55 -0.11
CA HIS A 113 -1.36 33.27 1.11
C HIS A 113 -0.51 32.40 2.02
N ARG A 114 0.48 33.01 2.70
CA ARG A 114 1.45 32.29 3.54
C ARG A 114 0.83 31.37 4.58
N ASP A 115 -0.33 31.75 5.15
CA ASP A 115 -1.00 31.01 6.23
C ASP A 115 -2.11 30.07 5.73
N SER A 116 -2.24 29.89 4.42
CA SER A 116 -3.28 29.06 3.83
C SER A 116 -2.73 28.34 2.59
N ARG A 117 -3.05 27.06 2.48
CA ARG A 117 -2.82 26.27 1.28
C ARG A 117 -3.95 26.42 0.24
N LYS A 118 -5.01 27.16 0.54
CA LYS A 118 -6.10 27.40 -0.42
C LYS A 118 -5.69 28.52 -1.36
N PRO A 119 -5.51 28.24 -2.68
CA PRO A 119 -5.15 29.24 -3.63
C PRO A 119 -6.32 30.19 -3.93
N ILE A 120 -5.99 31.40 -4.32
CA ILE A 120 -6.87 32.24 -5.12
C ILE A 120 -6.66 31.77 -6.56
N VAL A 121 -7.73 31.41 -7.25
CA VAL A 121 -7.70 30.83 -8.59
C VAL A 121 -8.28 31.82 -9.58
N GLU A 122 -7.56 32.07 -10.65
CA GLU A 122 -7.95 32.90 -11.79
C GLU A 122 -7.79 32.09 -13.09
N ASP A 123 -8.51 32.44 -14.15
CA ASP A 123 -8.29 31.87 -15.46
C ASP A 123 -6.87 32.19 -15.94
N GLY A 124 -6.19 31.19 -16.50
CA GLY A 124 -4.80 31.27 -16.89
C GLY A 124 -4.52 30.68 -18.26
N THR A 125 -3.26 30.77 -18.65
CA THR A 125 -2.69 30.12 -19.84
C THR A 125 -2.21 28.71 -19.52
N LEU A 126 -1.81 27.95 -20.55
CA LEU A 126 -1.13 26.66 -20.33
C LEU A 126 0.18 26.84 -19.51
N GLU A 127 0.92 27.91 -19.78
CA GLU A 127 2.15 28.24 -19.03
C GLU A 127 1.84 28.47 -17.54
N ASP A 128 0.79 29.22 -17.21
CA ASP A 128 0.36 29.41 -15.82
C ASP A 128 0.03 28.08 -15.16
N ASP A 129 -0.64 27.16 -15.87
CA ASP A 129 -0.99 25.84 -15.36
C ASP A 129 0.24 24.96 -15.13
N GLN A 130 1.21 24.99 -16.05
CA GLN A 130 2.45 24.24 -15.92
C GLN A 130 3.34 24.78 -14.78
N ASN A 131 3.43 26.10 -14.62
CA ASN A 131 4.21 26.77 -13.59
C ASN A 131 3.75 26.42 -12.15
N ARG A 132 2.45 26.21 -11.95
CA ARG A 132 1.89 25.88 -10.64
C ARG A 132 2.00 24.42 -10.24
N ARG A 133 2.45 23.54 -11.13
CA ARG A 133 2.54 22.09 -10.86
C ARG A 133 3.67 21.77 -9.91
N ASP A 134 3.59 20.57 -9.32
CA ASP A 134 4.51 20.15 -8.27
C ASP A 134 5.90 19.79 -8.80
N PHE A 135 5.98 18.98 -9.88
CA PHE A 135 7.25 18.48 -10.41
C PHE A 135 7.29 18.56 -11.93
N THR A 136 8.50 18.68 -12.48
CA THR A 136 8.75 18.76 -13.92
C THR A 136 8.14 17.61 -14.69
N ILE A 137 8.26 16.38 -14.16
CA ILE A 137 7.71 15.16 -14.74
C ILE A 137 6.18 15.12 -14.79
N ASN A 138 5.50 15.96 -14.02
CA ASN A 138 4.06 16.13 -13.99
C ASN A 138 3.59 17.43 -14.66
N ALA A 139 4.52 18.22 -15.16
CA ALA A 139 4.23 19.52 -15.80
C ALA A 139 4.22 19.48 -17.33
N MET A 140 4.45 18.31 -17.91
CA MET A 140 4.39 18.13 -19.37
C MET A 140 2.95 18.11 -19.86
N ALA A 141 2.74 18.63 -21.07
CA ALA A 141 1.47 18.64 -21.77
C ALA A 141 1.64 18.15 -23.22
N ILE A 142 0.64 17.46 -23.74
CA ILE A 142 0.59 17.09 -25.16
C ILE A 142 -0.71 17.67 -25.76
N CYS A 143 -0.57 18.44 -26.84
CA CYS A 143 -1.68 19.08 -27.52
C CYS A 143 -2.64 18.06 -28.13
N LEU A 144 -3.94 18.25 -27.94
CA LEU A 144 -5.00 17.43 -28.52
C LEU A 144 -5.74 18.10 -29.67
N ASN A 145 -5.56 19.41 -29.92
CA ASN A 145 -6.17 20.09 -31.06
C ASN A 145 -5.65 19.50 -32.36
N LYS A 146 -6.50 19.39 -33.36
CA LYS A 146 -6.23 18.69 -34.63
C LYS A 146 -4.98 19.20 -35.37
N ASP A 147 -4.77 20.49 -35.39
CA ASP A 147 -3.65 21.16 -36.09
C ASP A 147 -2.27 20.87 -35.44
N ARG A 148 -2.25 20.59 -34.14
CA ARG A 148 -1.05 20.35 -33.32
C ARG A 148 -1.12 19.03 -32.56
N PHE A 149 -1.93 18.10 -32.99
CA PHE A 149 -2.14 16.84 -32.28
C PHE A 149 -0.85 16.05 -32.07
N GLY A 150 -0.54 15.72 -30.81
CA GLY A 150 0.68 15.02 -30.44
C GLY A 150 1.88 15.94 -30.17
N GLU A 151 1.75 17.27 -30.30
CA GLU A 151 2.83 18.20 -29.99
C GLU A 151 3.09 18.26 -28.47
N LEU A 152 4.32 17.95 -28.07
CA LEU A 152 4.77 18.00 -26.68
C LEU A 152 5.11 19.45 -26.29
N VAL A 153 4.59 19.89 -25.16
CA VAL A 153 4.93 21.16 -24.50
C VAL A 153 5.56 20.85 -23.15
N ASP A 154 6.89 20.91 -23.09
CA ASP A 154 7.71 20.56 -21.94
C ASP A 154 8.71 21.68 -21.62
N PRO A 155 8.24 22.79 -21.00
CA PRO A 155 9.08 23.97 -20.76
C PRO A 155 10.14 23.77 -19.66
N PHE A 156 10.06 22.71 -18.89
CA PHE A 156 10.92 22.42 -17.75
C PHE A 156 11.81 21.19 -17.93
N ASP A 157 11.93 20.68 -19.17
CA ASP A 157 12.74 19.50 -19.48
C ASP A 157 12.33 18.24 -18.66
N GLY A 158 11.03 18.06 -18.39
CA GLY A 158 10.51 16.92 -17.62
C GLY A 158 10.82 15.57 -18.25
N VAL A 159 10.94 15.49 -19.59
CA VAL A 159 11.39 14.26 -20.29
C VAL A 159 12.82 13.90 -19.92
N TYR A 160 13.70 14.90 -19.78
CA TYR A 160 15.09 14.68 -19.36
C TYR A 160 15.15 14.20 -17.91
N ASP A 161 14.40 14.85 -17.03
CA ASP A 161 14.32 14.44 -15.62
C ASP A 161 13.78 13.01 -15.47
N MET A 162 12.77 12.63 -16.26
CA MET A 162 12.29 11.25 -16.26
C MET A 162 13.32 10.23 -16.72
N GLU A 163 14.06 10.53 -17.79
CA GLU A 163 15.07 9.63 -18.32
C GLU A 163 16.27 9.50 -17.38
N ASP A 164 16.65 10.61 -16.71
CA ASP A 164 17.72 10.64 -15.72
C ASP A 164 17.26 10.13 -14.33
N GLY A 165 15.97 9.91 -14.14
CA GLY A 165 15.41 9.44 -12.87
C GLY A 165 15.46 10.48 -11.76
N ILE A 166 15.06 11.73 -12.07
CA ILE A 166 15.13 12.89 -11.17
C ILE A 166 13.73 13.42 -10.85
N ILE A 167 13.53 13.81 -9.60
CA ILE A 167 12.38 14.59 -9.12
C ILE A 167 12.87 16.01 -8.84
N ALA A 168 12.37 16.97 -9.62
CA ALA A 168 12.65 18.39 -9.46
C ALA A 168 11.38 19.22 -9.60
N THR A 169 11.33 20.39 -8.95
CA THR A 169 10.22 21.33 -9.10
C THR A 169 10.37 22.17 -10.38
N PRO A 170 9.25 22.56 -11.04
CA PRO A 170 9.31 23.43 -12.23
C PRO A 170 9.94 24.78 -11.96
N LEU A 171 9.64 25.36 -10.81
CA LEU A 171 10.14 26.65 -10.34
C LEU A 171 10.89 26.46 -9.03
N ASP A 172 11.18 27.59 -8.35
CA ASP A 172 11.83 27.59 -7.04
C ASP A 172 11.13 26.60 -6.06
N PRO A 173 11.85 25.60 -5.54
CA PRO A 173 11.28 24.60 -4.66
C PRO A 173 10.79 25.17 -3.33
N ASP A 174 11.41 26.22 -2.79
CA ASP A 174 10.95 26.87 -1.57
C ASP A 174 9.57 27.52 -1.76
N ILE A 175 9.32 28.13 -2.91
CA ILE A 175 7.99 28.66 -3.26
C ILE A 175 7.00 27.50 -3.45
N THR A 176 7.37 26.50 -4.21
CA THR A 176 6.53 25.33 -4.52
C THR A 176 6.05 24.62 -3.25
N PHE A 177 6.94 24.40 -2.28
CA PHE A 177 6.61 23.75 -1.02
C PHE A 177 5.94 24.68 -0.01
N SER A 178 6.23 25.98 -0.07
CA SER A 178 5.53 26.98 0.74
C SER A 178 4.08 27.16 0.31
N ASP A 179 3.80 27.13 -0.97
CA ASP A 179 2.46 27.28 -1.54
C ASP A 179 1.54 26.11 -1.15
N ASP A 180 1.97 24.89 -1.37
CA ASP A 180 1.26 23.69 -0.88
C ASP A 180 2.27 22.71 -0.24
N PRO A 181 2.38 22.71 1.08
CA PRO A 181 3.32 21.86 1.80
C PRO A 181 3.09 20.36 1.62
N LEU A 182 1.91 19.92 1.18
CA LEU A 182 1.68 18.52 0.83
C LEU A 182 2.57 18.05 -0.31
N ARG A 183 3.03 18.95 -1.16
CA ARG A 183 3.98 18.66 -2.24
C ARG A 183 5.29 18.07 -1.73
N MET A 184 5.69 18.38 -0.49
CA MET A 184 6.85 17.73 0.16
C MET A 184 6.62 16.21 0.32
N MET A 185 5.44 15.81 0.79
CA MET A 185 5.07 14.39 0.89
C MET A 185 4.96 13.74 -0.49
N ARG A 186 4.42 14.46 -1.46
CA ARG A 186 4.34 14.00 -2.86
C ARG A 186 5.73 13.83 -3.48
N CYS A 187 6.69 14.72 -3.17
CA CYS A 187 8.07 14.61 -3.60
C CYS A 187 8.69 13.27 -3.16
N VAL A 188 8.62 12.98 -1.88
CA VAL A 188 9.11 11.72 -1.31
C VAL A 188 8.38 10.53 -1.91
N ARG A 189 7.05 10.63 -2.05
CA ARG A 189 6.25 9.56 -2.66
C ARG A 189 6.67 9.26 -4.10
N PHE A 190 6.80 10.25 -4.96
CA PHE A 190 7.20 10.04 -6.35
C PHE A 190 8.62 9.50 -6.46
N ALA A 191 9.57 10.03 -5.67
CA ALA A 191 10.92 9.50 -5.60
C ALA A 191 10.93 8.01 -5.23
N THR A 192 10.10 7.61 -4.27
CA THR A 192 9.99 6.23 -3.80
C THR A 192 9.28 5.32 -4.82
N GLN A 193 8.14 5.75 -5.35
CA GLN A 193 7.34 4.95 -6.29
C GLN A 193 8.02 4.74 -7.64
N LEU A 194 8.73 5.76 -8.12
CA LEU A 194 9.43 5.74 -9.40
C LEU A 194 10.86 5.22 -9.28
N ASN A 195 11.38 5.12 -8.06
CA ASN A 195 12.79 4.85 -7.76
C ASN A 195 13.70 5.92 -8.39
N PHE A 196 13.29 7.19 -8.26
CA PHE A 196 14.01 8.37 -8.73
C PHE A 196 14.74 9.05 -7.58
N GLN A 197 15.80 9.78 -7.90
CA GLN A 197 16.49 10.63 -6.95
C GLN A 197 15.83 12.02 -6.90
N ILE A 198 15.88 12.64 -5.72
CA ILE A 198 15.44 14.03 -5.59
C ILE A 198 16.60 14.93 -5.95
N GLU A 199 16.36 15.90 -6.82
CA GLU A 199 17.33 16.92 -7.19
C GLU A 199 17.80 17.67 -5.92
N GLU A 200 19.10 18.05 -5.86
CA GLU A 200 19.76 18.55 -4.65
C GLU A 200 19.05 19.76 -4.04
N GLU A 201 18.75 20.79 -4.85
CA GLU A 201 18.07 21.99 -4.37
C GLU A 201 16.64 21.70 -3.89
N THR A 202 15.94 20.83 -4.60
CA THR A 202 14.61 20.34 -4.21
C THR A 202 14.67 19.56 -2.90
N TYR A 203 15.69 18.73 -2.72
CA TYR A 203 15.92 17.97 -1.49
C TYR A 203 16.18 18.88 -0.28
N ASP A 204 17.07 19.87 -0.45
CA ASP A 204 17.39 20.83 0.61
C ASP A 204 16.18 21.68 0.99
N ALA A 205 15.34 22.03 0.01
CA ALA A 205 14.10 22.76 0.26
C ALA A 205 13.08 21.96 1.11
N LEU A 206 13.10 20.63 1.05
CA LEU A 206 12.27 19.79 1.95
C LEU A 206 12.60 20.09 3.41
N SER A 207 13.88 20.11 3.76
CA SER A 207 14.32 20.40 5.14
C SER A 207 13.99 21.83 5.56
N ARG A 208 14.22 22.81 4.67
CA ARG A 208 13.94 24.22 4.95
C ARG A 208 12.45 24.51 5.20
N ASN A 209 11.57 23.77 4.53
CA ASN A 209 10.13 23.98 4.58
C ASN A 209 9.39 22.94 5.45
N ALA A 210 10.06 22.00 6.09
CA ALA A 210 9.47 20.87 6.80
C ALA A 210 8.39 21.31 7.80
N GLU A 211 8.64 22.36 8.59
CA GLU A 211 7.70 22.89 9.59
C GLU A 211 6.34 23.33 9.01
N ARG A 212 6.30 23.69 7.73
CA ARG A 212 5.03 24.03 7.07
C ARG A 212 4.08 22.84 6.89
N LEU A 213 4.58 21.61 7.03
CA LEU A 213 3.74 20.42 6.98
C LEU A 213 2.64 20.45 8.06
N LYS A 214 2.84 21.19 9.15
CA LYS A 214 1.87 21.32 10.25
C LYS A 214 0.52 21.92 9.84
N ILE A 215 0.45 22.64 8.72
CA ILE A 215 -0.83 23.18 8.21
C ILE A 215 -1.64 22.17 7.41
N ILE A 216 -1.05 21.02 7.08
CA ILE A 216 -1.70 19.96 6.32
C ILE A 216 -2.46 19.03 7.27
N SER A 217 -3.67 18.65 6.88
CA SER A 217 -4.46 17.68 7.66
C SER A 217 -3.78 16.31 7.72
N ALA A 218 -3.92 15.65 8.86
CA ALA A 218 -3.32 14.33 9.08
C ALA A 218 -3.83 13.27 8.06
N GLU A 219 -5.09 13.37 7.63
CA GLU A 219 -5.68 12.49 6.63
C GLU A 219 -4.91 12.55 5.30
N ARG A 220 -4.57 13.75 4.83
CA ARG A 220 -3.84 13.91 3.56
C ARG A 220 -2.40 13.44 3.67
N ILE A 221 -1.75 13.69 4.80
CA ILE A 221 -0.40 13.16 5.08
C ILE A 221 -0.45 11.64 5.09
N CYS A 222 -1.45 11.05 5.76
CA CYS A 222 -1.64 9.62 5.85
C CYS A 222 -1.87 8.97 4.48
N ASP A 223 -2.64 9.60 3.60
CA ASP A 223 -2.86 9.10 2.22
C ASP A 223 -1.53 9.01 1.45
N GLU A 224 -0.67 10.02 1.56
CA GLU A 224 0.66 9.98 0.94
C GLU A 224 1.56 8.93 1.61
N MET A 225 1.53 8.80 2.94
CA MET A 225 2.25 7.75 3.67
C MET A 225 1.85 6.35 3.24
N ASN A 226 0.55 6.09 3.05
CA ASN A 226 0.05 4.80 2.57
C ASN A 226 0.54 4.49 1.15
N LYS A 227 0.62 5.50 0.28
CA LYS A 227 1.17 5.36 -1.07
C LYS A 227 2.67 5.08 -1.06
N ILE A 228 3.43 5.71 -0.15
CA ILE A 228 4.85 5.40 0.09
C ILE A 228 4.98 3.95 0.57
N MET A 229 4.18 3.55 1.56
CA MET A 229 4.19 2.20 2.13
C MET A 229 3.90 1.11 1.10
N LEU A 230 3.04 1.38 0.11
CA LEU A 230 2.69 0.48 -0.99
C LEU A 230 3.70 0.47 -2.13
N SER A 231 4.73 1.29 -2.09
CA SER A 231 5.80 1.29 -3.08
C SER A 231 6.60 -0.02 -3.05
N LYS A 232 7.36 -0.28 -4.09
CA LYS A 232 8.20 -1.47 -4.20
C LYS A 232 9.30 -1.50 -3.13
N HIS A 233 9.89 -0.34 -2.84
CA HIS A 233 10.97 -0.15 -1.86
C HIS A 233 10.64 1.01 -0.92
N PRO A 234 9.70 0.84 0.03
CA PRO A 234 9.24 1.94 0.87
C PRO A 234 10.29 2.50 1.82
N SER A 235 11.32 1.71 2.16
CA SER A 235 12.39 2.15 3.06
C SER A 235 13.11 3.39 2.56
N SER A 236 13.31 3.54 1.24
CA SER A 236 13.92 4.74 0.67
C SER A 236 13.12 6.00 0.99
N GLY A 237 11.80 5.92 0.92
CA GLY A 237 10.90 7.01 1.31
C GLY A 237 11.01 7.36 2.79
N PHE A 238 11.11 6.37 3.67
CA PHE A 238 11.29 6.59 5.10
C PHE A 238 12.65 7.23 5.42
N TYR A 239 13.72 6.88 4.71
CA TYR A 239 15.00 7.58 4.85
C TYR A 239 14.90 9.03 4.40
N TYR A 240 14.28 9.34 3.25
CA TYR A 240 14.04 10.72 2.84
C TYR A 240 13.25 11.50 3.88
N LEU A 241 12.15 10.94 4.40
CA LEU A 241 11.33 11.59 5.43
C LEU A 241 12.12 11.85 6.72
N LYS A 242 12.96 10.90 7.15
CA LYS A 242 13.79 11.04 8.35
C LYS A 242 14.85 12.13 8.16
N ASP A 243 15.62 12.04 7.08
CA ASP A 243 16.79 12.90 6.86
C ASP A 243 16.39 14.36 6.61
N THR A 244 15.19 14.60 6.10
CA THR A 244 14.64 15.96 5.89
C THR A 244 13.87 16.52 7.08
N GLY A 245 13.71 15.73 8.17
CA GLY A 245 12.96 16.16 9.36
C GLY A 245 11.44 16.06 9.24
N LEU A 246 10.90 15.65 8.08
CA LEU A 246 9.47 15.46 7.90
C LEU A 246 8.92 14.35 8.81
N LEU A 247 9.69 13.28 9.02
CA LEU A 247 9.28 12.15 9.85
C LEU A 247 9.12 12.51 11.32
N ASP A 248 9.91 13.46 11.83
CA ASP A 248 9.79 13.98 13.21
C ASP A 248 8.40 14.56 13.49
N LEU A 249 7.78 15.17 12.48
CA LEU A 249 6.44 15.76 12.57
C LEU A 249 5.32 14.73 12.43
N ILE A 250 5.58 13.61 11.77
CA ILE A 250 4.58 12.58 11.43
C ILE A 250 4.62 11.42 12.44
N LEU A 251 5.81 10.84 12.63
CA LEU A 251 6.05 9.65 13.45
C LEU A 251 7.33 9.80 14.29
N PRO A 252 7.34 10.71 15.29
CA PRO A 252 8.49 10.91 16.16
C PRO A 252 8.89 9.63 16.91
N GLU A 253 7.96 8.71 17.15
CA GLU A 253 8.23 7.43 17.78
C GLU A 253 9.15 6.56 16.92
N LEU A 254 9.00 6.62 15.60
CA LEU A 254 9.86 5.88 14.66
C LEU A 254 11.26 6.51 14.60
N VAL A 255 11.35 7.84 14.58
CA VAL A 255 12.63 8.57 14.65
C VAL A 255 13.40 8.25 15.93
N ALA A 256 12.70 8.08 17.05
CA ALA A 256 13.32 7.71 18.33
C ALA A 256 14.06 6.35 18.28
N MET A 257 13.75 5.49 17.29
CA MET A 257 14.42 4.20 17.09
C MET A 257 15.82 4.33 16.46
N ASP A 258 16.15 5.48 15.86
CA ASP A 258 17.45 5.76 15.23
C ASP A 258 18.58 6.03 16.24
N LYS A 259 18.26 6.17 17.53
CA LYS A 259 19.25 6.44 18.59
C LYS A 259 19.97 5.17 18.99
N VAL A 260 21.29 5.13 18.75
CA VAL A 260 22.20 4.08 19.23
C VAL A 260 23.01 4.63 20.40
N GLU A 261 22.94 3.93 21.53
CA GLU A 261 23.73 4.28 22.71
C GLU A 261 24.79 3.22 22.97
N THR A 262 25.99 3.68 23.33
CA THR A 262 27.10 2.84 23.74
C THR A 262 27.36 3.02 25.24
N ARG A 263 27.40 1.92 25.99
CA ARG A 263 27.76 1.91 27.40
C ARG A 263 28.73 0.75 27.67
N ASN A 264 29.83 1.02 28.36
CA ASN A 264 30.87 0.04 28.67
C ASN A 264 31.36 -0.76 27.44
N GLY A 265 31.53 -0.07 26.30
CA GLY A 265 31.94 -0.67 25.03
C GLY A 265 30.89 -1.53 24.33
N ARG A 266 29.66 -1.61 24.84
CA ARG A 266 28.56 -2.36 24.24
C ARG A 266 27.52 -1.40 23.68
N ALA A 267 27.31 -1.46 22.35
CA ALA A 267 26.25 -0.76 21.64
C ALA A 267 25.11 -1.73 21.30
N HIS A 268 23.89 -1.24 21.23
CA HIS A 268 22.81 -2.01 20.61
C HIS A 268 22.73 -1.74 19.10
N LYS A 269 22.03 -2.61 18.37
CA LYS A 269 21.76 -2.45 16.94
C LYS A 269 20.92 -1.18 16.72
N ASN A 270 21.13 -0.50 15.60
CA ASN A 270 20.22 0.56 15.18
C ASN A 270 18.84 -0.04 14.86
N ASN A 271 17.84 0.30 15.69
CA ASN A 271 16.50 -0.26 15.55
C ASN A 271 15.74 0.31 14.34
N TYR A 272 16.07 1.55 13.91
CA TYR A 272 15.49 2.15 12.71
C TYR A 272 15.93 1.40 11.46
N ASP A 273 17.23 1.23 11.27
CA ASP A 273 17.78 0.51 10.10
C ASP A 273 17.29 -0.93 10.06
N HIS A 274 17.21 -1.59 11.24
CA HIS A 274 16.63 -2.91 11.34
C HIS A 274 15.17 -2.94 10.89
N THR A 275 14.36 -1.97 11.33
CA THR A 275 12.95 -1.87 10.95
C THR A 275 12.79 -1.64 9.44
N MET A 276 13.66 -0.86 8.82
CA MET A 276 13.66 -0.66 7.37
C MET A 276 14.00 -1.98 6.63
N GLU A 277 14.96 -2.74 7.12
CA GLU A 277 15.28 -4.06 6.55
C GLU A 277 14.11 -5.05 6.68
N VAL A 278 13.44 -5.09 7.83
CA VAL A 278 12.25 -5.92 8.06
C VAL A 278 11.11 -5.52 7.12
N LEU A 279 10.86 -4.22 6.95
CA LEU A 279 9.85 -3.70 6.04
C LEU A 279 10.14 -4.16 4.60
N GLU A 280 11.37 -4.02 4.12
CA GLU A 280 11.77 -4.49 2.79
C GLU A 280 11.62 -6.00 2.62
N ASN A 281 11.92 -6.78 3.67
CA ASN A 281 11.73 -8.22 3.64
C ASN A 281 10.25 -8.61 3.55
N VAL A 282 9.35 -7.91 4.26
CA VAL A 282 7.90 -8.11 4.14
C VAL A 282 7.41 -7.78 2.72
N CYS A 283 7.92 -6.70 2.12
CA CYS A 283 7.51 -6.28 0.77
C CYS A 283 7.85 -7.31 -0.32
N LYS A 284 8.81 -8.20 -0.10
CA LYS A 284 9.15 -9.31 -1.02
C LYS A 284 8.08 -10.39 -1.04
N HIS A 285 7.24 -10.48 -0.01
CA HIS A 285 6.30 -11.57 0.20
C HIS A 285 4.83 -11.14 0.25
N SER A 286 4.56 -9.84 0.44
CA SER A 286 3.19 -9.36 0.62
C SER A 286 3.00 -7.91 0.18
N ASP A 287 1.87 -7.66 -0.49
CA ASP A 287 1.38 -6.31 -0.80
C ASP A 287 0.33 -5.81 0.19
N ASN A 288 0.10 -6.55 1.28
CA ASN A 288 -0.85 -6.17 2.32
C ASN A 288 -0.33 -4.92 3.06
N LEU A 289 -1.01 -3.78 2.85
CA LEU A 289 -0.67 -2.51 3.49
C LEU A 289 -0.56 -2.64 5.02
N TRP A 290 -1.46 -3.36 5.65
CA TRP A 290 -1.53 -3.46 7.11
C TRP A 290 -0.44 -4.35 7.69
N LEU A 291 0.00 -5.36 6.94
CA LEU A 291 1.18 -6.15 7.30
C LEU A 291 2.46 -5.31 7.21
N ARG A 292 2.57 -4.44 6.20
CA ARG A 292 3.68 -3.49 6.08
C ARG A 292 3.69 -2.48 7.22
N TRP A 293 2.52 -1.97 7.65
CA TRP A 293 2.40 -1.14 8.86
C TRP A 293 2.79 -1.92 10.12
N ALA A 294 2.41 -3.19 10.25
CA ALA A 294 2.83 -4.04 11.37
C ALA A 294 4.36 -4.23 11.39
N ALA A 295 4.98 -4.42 10.22
CA ALA A 295 6.44 -4.48 10.09
C ALA A 295 7.10 -3.18 10.53
N LEU A 296 6.56 -2.02 10.16
CA LEU A 296 7.07 -0.72 10.57
C LEU A 296 6.99 -0.52 12.09
N PHE A 297 5.98 -1.09 12.73
CA PHE A 297 5.71 -0.89 14.16
C PHE A 297 6.10 -2.04 15.07
N HIS A 298 6.62 -3.17 14.54
CA HIS A 298 6.88 -4.35 15.37
C HIS A 298 7.77 -4.06 16.57
N ASP A 299 8.77 -3.21 16.37
CA ASP A 299 9.77 -2.83 17.37
C ASP A 299 9.55 -1.42 17.99
N ILE A 300 8.45 -0.75 17.67
CA ILE A 300 8.20 0.66 18.07
C ILE A 300 8.22 0.88 19.60
N GLY A 301 8.05 -0.16 20.37
CA GLY A 301 8.15 -0.13 21.84
C GLY A 301 9.57 -0.16 22.40
N LYS A 302 10.59 -0.44 21.59
CA LYS A 302 11.98 -0.58 22.06
C LYS A 302 12.53 0.66 22.76
N PRO A 303 12.37 1.88 22.25
CA PRO A 303 12.86 3.07 22.97
C PRO A 303 12.29 3.22 24.38
N LYS A 304 11.02 2.86 24.59
CA LYS A 304 10.35 2.96 25.90
C LYS A 304 10.71 1.78 26.83
N SER A 305 11.02 0.63 26.30
CA SER A 305 11.39 -0.57 27.08
C SER A 305 12.88 -0.68 27.38
N LYS A 306 13.71 0.12 26.74
CA LYS A 306 15.16 0.10 26.84
C LYS A 306 15.65 0.21 28.27
N ARG A 307 16.48 -0.75 28.70
CA ARG A 307 17.13 -0.80 30.02
C ARG A 307 18.56 -1.30 29.88
N TRP A 308 19.41 -0.92 30.82
CA TRP A 308 20.76 -1.43 30.94
C TRP A 308 20.82 -2.50 32.02
N ASP A 309 21.33 -3.67 31.68
CA ASP A 309 21.68 -4.72 32.59
C ASP A 309 23.21 -4.87 32.63
N ASN A 310 23.81 -4.97 33.81
CA ASN A 310 25.28 -5.00 33.96
C ASN A 310 25.92 -6.27 33.39
N ASN A 311 25.18 -7.37 33.32
CA ASN A 311 25.69 -8.68 32.84
C ASN A 311 25.43 -8.85 31.33
N ILE A 312 24.21 -8.47 30.87
CA ILE A 312 23.73 -8.72 29.52
C ILE A 312 24.02 -7.53 28.58
N GLY A 313 23.98 -6.30 29.11
CA GLY A 313 24.03 -5.06 28.34
C GLY A 313 22.65 -4.46 28.11
N TRP A 314 22.40 -3.91 26.91
CA TRP A 314 21.10 -3.33 26.56
C TRP A 314 20.03 -4.39 26.42
N THR A 315 18.88 -4.19 27.06
CA THR A 315 17.71 -5.07 27.03
C THR A 315 16.46 -4.28 26.64
N PHE A 316 15.48 -4.98 26.03
CA PHE A 316 14.24 -4.39 25.51
C PHE A 316 13.03 -5.26 25.87
N HIS A 317 12.96 -5.71 27.13
CA HIS A 317 11.90 -6.61 27.59
C HIS A 317 10.50 -5.97 27.40
N SER A 318 9.56 -6.80 26.98
CA SER A 318 8.15 -6.42 26.76
C SER A 318 7.94 -5.29 25.73
N HIS A 319 8.90 -5.04 24.83
CA HIS A 319 8.74 -4.01 23.79
C HIS A 319 7.54 -4.28 22.87
N ASN A 320 7.24 -5.54 22.62
CA ASN A 320 6.07 -5.96 21.84
C ASN A 320 4.74 -5.56 22.49
N ILE A 321 4.60 -5.75 23.79
CA ILE A 321 3.39 -5.34 24.55
C ILE A 321 3.28 -3.82 24.61
N ILE A 322 4.40 -3.13 24.86
CA ILE A 322 4.45 -1.67 24.89
C ILE A 322 4.14 -1.11 23.50
N GLY A 323 4.74 -1.69 22.45
CA GLY A 323 4.48 -1.31 21.06
C GLY A 323 3.01 -1.46 20.69
N ALA A 324 2.40 -2.61 20.97
CA ALA A 324 0.98 -2.85 20.70
C ALA A 324 0.07 -1.80 21.36
N LYS A 325 0.36 -1.40 22.60
CA LYS A 325 -0.38 -0.33 23.30
C LYS A 325 -0.20 1.05 22.65
N MET A 326 0.94 1.30 22.01
CA MET A 326 1.20 2.58 21.33
C MET A 326 0.37 2.74 20.04
N ILE A 327 0.03 1.64 19.36
CA ILE A 327 -0.62 1.63 18.05
C ILE A 327 -1.89 2.47 18.03
N SER A 328 -2.78 2.33 19.02
CA SER A 328 -4.06 3.07 19.04
C SER A 328 -3.87 4.59 19.08
N GLY A 329 -2.88 5.06 19.82
CA GLY A 329 -2.53 6.49 19.89
C GLY A 329 -1.96 7.01 18.57
N ILE A 330 -1.07 6.25 17.96
CA ILE A 330 -0.45 6.56 16.65
C ILE A 330 -1.52 6.60 15.56
N PHE A 331 -2.36 5.56 15.45
CA PHE A 331 -3.43 5.47 14.45
C PHE A 331 -4.41 6.65 14.55
N ARG A 332 -4.81 7.00 15.79
CA ARG A 332 -5.71 8.14 16.02
C ARG A 332 -5.09 9.46 15.59
N ARG A 333 -3.82 9.70 15.92
CA ARG A 333 -3.10 10.92 15.56
C ARG A 333 -2.91 11.02 14.03
N MET A 334 -2.55 9.92 13.38
CA MET A 334 -2.34 9.86 11.95
C MET A 334 -3.64 9.74 11.14
N LYS A 335 -4.80 9.59 11.79
CA LYS A 335 -6.08 9.34 11.12
C LYS A 335 -6.12 8.04 10.30
N LEU A 336 -5.36 7.05 10.74
CA LEU A 336 -5.48 5.68 10.24
C LEU A 336 -6.79 5.04 10.76
N PRO A 337 -7.33 4.00 10.09
CA PRO A 337 -8.58 3.35 10.50
C PRO A 337 -8.50 2.75 11.92
N MET A 338 -9.48 3.09 12.77
CA MET A 338 -9.58 2.62 14.16
C MET A 338 -10.41 1.34 14.32
N ASP A 339 -10.52 0.54 13.27
CA ASP A 339 -11.35 -0.66 13.12
C ASP A 339 -10.54 -1.97 13.26
N ALA A 340 -10.99 -3.03 12.59
CA ALA A 340 -10.32 -4.32 12.54
C ALA A 340 -8.87 -4.23 12.04
N LYS A 341 -8.54 -3.24 11.19
CA LYS A 341 -7.19 -3.03 10.66
C LYS A 341 -6.22 -2.62 11.76
N MET A 342 -6.64 -1.71 12.64
CA MET A 342 -5.84 -1.35 13.82
C MET A 342 -5.62 -2.55 14.74
N LYS A 343 -6.67 -3.32 15.03
CA LYS A 343 -6.59 -4.52 15.88
C LYS A 343 -5.67 -5.58 15.28
N TYR A 344 -5.71 -5.73 13.95
CA TYR A 344 -4.80 -6.61 13.21
C TYR A 344 -3.34 -6.19 13.43
N VAL A 345 -3.00 -4.91 13.23
CA VAL A 345 -1.64 -4.41 13.45
C VAL A 345 -1.22 -4.59 14.90
N GLN A 346 -2.09 -4.25 15.86
CA GLN A 346 -1.81 -4.45 17.31
C GLN A 346 -1.49 -5.92 17.62
N LYS A 347 -2.30 -6.84 17.11
CA LYS A 347 -2.13 -8.29 17.33
C LYS A 347 -0.78 -8.78 16.78
N LEU A 348 -0.43 -8.40 15.56
CA LEU A 348 0.85 -8.80 14.96
C LEU A 348 2.04 -8.23 15.72
N VAL A 349 1.98 -6.97 16.13
CA VAL A 349 3.03 -6.34 16.95
C VAL A 349 3.17 -7.04 18.30
N GLU A 350 2.05 -7.37 18.97
CA GLU A 350 2.08 -8.06 20.25
C GLU A 350 2.66 -9.48 20.16
N LEU A 351 2.32 -10.21 19.09
CA LEU A 351 2.64 -11.62 18.95
C LEU A 351 3.96 -11.88 18.22
N HIS A 352 4.61 -10.88 17.59
CA HIS A 352 5.74 -11.11 16.69
C HIS A 352 6.93 -11.86 17.33
N MET A 353 7.11 -11.77 18.65
CA MET A 353 8.16 -12.50 19.36
C MET A 353 7.84 -13.97 19.59
N ARG A 354 6.57 -14.39 19.57
CA ARG A 354 6.19 -15.76 19.94
C ARG A 354 6.70 -16.84 18.98
N PRO A 355 6.56 -16.70 17.65
CA PRO A 355 7.11 -17.68 16.73
C PRO A 355 8.62 -17.85 16.85
N ILE A 356 9.35 -16.76 17.16
CA ILE A 356 10.79 -16.78 17.36
C ILE A 356 11.17 -17.64 18.56
N VAL A 357 10.46 -17.45 19.69
CA VAL A 357 10.69 -18.23 20.91
C VAL A 357 10.39 -19.71 20.68
N ILE A 358 9.26 -20.02 20.01
CA ILE A 358 8.89 -21.40 19.69
C ILE A 358 9.91 -22.06 18.76
N ALA A 359 10.48 -21.30 17.82
CA ALA A 359 11.49 -21.80 16.87
C ALA A 359 12.88 -22.01 17.52
N ASP A 360 13.19 -21.31 18.61
CA ASP A 360 14.47 -21.42 19.33
C ASP A 360 14.48 -22.57 20.36
N GLU A 361 13.29 -23.01 20.80
CA GLU A 361 13.09 -24.12 21.74
C GLU A 361 12.67 -25.41 21.01
N GLU A 362 12.40 -26.49 21.76
CA GLU A 362 11.76 -27.68 21.20
C GLU A 362 10.32 -27.36 20.81
N VAL A 363 10.02 -27.46 19.50
CA VAL A 363 8.71 -27.11 18.92
C VAL A 363 7.65 -28.14 19.35
N THR A 364 6.88 -27.83 20.38
CA THR A 364 5.81 -28.72 20.90
C THR A 364 4.46 -28.39 20.23
N ASP A 365 3.60 -29.40 20.06
CA ASP A 365 2.24 -29.25 19.55
C ASP A 365 1.41 -28.27 20.42
N SER A 366 1.63 -28.27 21.75
CA SER A 366 0.94 -27.36 22.66
C SER A 366 1.29 -25.89 22.43
N ALA A 367 2.59 -25.58 22.22
CA ALA A 367 3.05 -24.23 21.94
C ALA A 367 2.49 -23.72 20.60
N VAL A 368 2.52 -24.58 19.57
CA VAL A 368 1.99 -24.26 18.23
C VAL A 368 0.47 -24.06 18.28
N ARG A 369 -0.28 -24.87 19.02
CA ARG A 369 -1.74 -24.67 19.19
C ARG A 369 -2.08 -23.37 19.88
N ARG A 370 -1.31 -22.98 20.91
CA ARG A 370 -1.54 -21.68 21.56
C ARG A 370 -1.29 -20.52 20.60
N LEU A 371 -0.21 -20.61 19.81
CA LEU A 371 0.10 -19.62 18.79
C LEU A 371 -1.04 -19.52 17.77
N LEU A 372 -1.53 -20.67 17.27
CA LEU A 372 -2.64 -20.72 16.31
C LEU A 372 -3.92 -20.13 16.88
N ASN A 373 -4.24 -20.43 18.15
CA ASN A 373 -5.41 -19.89 18.83
C ASN A 373 -5.33 -18.36 18.98
N ASP A 374 -4.17 -17.82 19.35
CA ASP A 374 -4.00 -16.40 19.61
C ASP A 374 -3.91 -15.59 18.31
N ALA A 375 -3.26 -16.12 17.28
CA ALA A 375 -3.15 -15.47 15.97
C ALA A 375 -4.42 -15.61 15.11
N GLY A 376 -5.12 -16.76 15.26
CA GLY A 376 -6.31 -17.06 14.44
C GLY A 376 -6.00 -17.06 12.95
N ASP A 377 -6.85 -16.43 12.16
CA ASP A 377 -6.70 -16.33 10.69
C ASP A 377 -5.45 -15.55 10.24
N ASP A 378 -4.87 -14.75 11.12
CA ASP A 378 -3.69 -13.92 10.81
C ASP A 378 -2.37 -14.68 11.00
N ILE A 379 -2.39 -15.98 11.27
CA ILE A 379 -1.19 -16.79 11.56
C ILE A 379 -0.15 -16.75 10.42
N ASN A 380 -0.59 -16.76 9.17
CA ASN A 380 0.32 -16.72 8.03
C ASN A 380 1.05 -15.38 7.91
N ASP A 381 0.33 -14.27 8.15
CA ASP A 381 0.90 -12.93 8.15
C ASP A 381 1.86 -12.73 9.34
N LEU A 382 1.50 -13.28 10.52
CA LEU A 382 2.39 -13.28 11.67
C LEU A 382 3.70 -14.02 11.37
N MET A 383 3.63 -15.21 10.77
CA MET A 383 4.81 -15.98 10.38
C MET A 383 5.66 -15.23 9.36
N THR A 384 5.04 -14.58 8.38
CA THR A 384 5.74 -13.75 7.37
C THR A 384 6.47 -12.59 8.03
N LEU A 385 5.84 -11.89 8.98
CA LEU A 385 6.49 -10.82 9.76
C LEU A 385 7.70 -11.34 10.54
N CYS A 386 7.55 -12.47 11.24
CA CYS A 386 8.63 -13.05 12.06
C CYS A 386 9.81 -13.55 11.22
N GLU A 387 9.55 -14.15 10.07
CA GLU A 387 10.59 -14.55 9.11
C GLU A 387 11.34 -13.33 8.56
N ALA A 388 10.61 -12.24 8.27
CA ALA A 388 11.18 -10.97 7.82
C ALA A 388 12.07 -10.31 8.86
N ASP A 389 11.78 -10.50 10.15
CA ASP A 389 12.54 -9.97 11.29
C ASP A 389 13.93 -10.64 11.46
N ILE A 390 14.15 -11.77 10.80
CA ILE A 390 15.44 -12.46 10.82
C ILE A 390 16.44 -11.74 9.91
N THR A 391 17.15 -10.76 10.45
CA THR A 391 18.10 -9.90 9.72
C THR A 391 19.57 -10.15 10.12
N SER A 392 19.89 -11.35 10.65
CA SER A 392 21.25 -11.68 11.06
C SER A 392 22.23 -11.66 9.89
N LYS A 393 23.37 -10.99 10.06
CA LYS A 393 24.48 -11.03 9.09
C LYS A 393 25.21 -12.38 9.09
N ASN A 394 25.06 -13.19 10.16
CA ASN A 394 25.62 -14.54 10.23
C ASN A 394 24.70 -15.50 9.46
N GLN A 395 25.16 -15.93 8.29
CA GLN A 395 24.38 -16.78 7.38
C GLN A 395 24.01 -18.13 7.99
N VAL A 396 24.91 -18.74 8.79
CA VAL A 396 24.65 -20.03 9.44
C VAL A 396 23.53 -19.89 10.47
N ARG A 397 23.59 -18.83 11.29
CA ARG A 397 22.54 -18.55 12.27
C ARG A 397 21.21 -18.20 11.59
N LYS A 398 21.25 -17.39 10.53
CA LYS A 398 20.08 -17.04 9.73
C LYS A 398 19.42 -18.28 9.15
N GLN A 399 20.20 -19.17 8.53
CA GLN A 399 19.68 -20.41 7.94
C GLN A 399 19.04 -21.31 9.00
N LYS A 400 19.69 -21.48 10.16
CA LYS A 400 19.12 -22.26 11.27
C LYS A 400 17.76 -21.73 11.71
N PHE A 401 17.59 -20.42 11.85
CA PHE A 401 16.29 -19.82 12.18
C PHE A 401 15.24 -20.08 11.10
N LEU A 402 15.60 -19.90 9.82
CA LEU A 402 14.69 -20.16 8.71
C LEU A 402 14.25 -21.63 8.65
N ASP A 403 15.17 -22.57 8.90
CA ASP A 403 14.85 -24.01 8.96
C ASP A 403 13.89 -24.32 10.12
N ASN A 404 14.10 -23.70 11.29
CA ASN A 404 13.20 -23.84 12.43
C ASN A 404 11.82 -23.24 12.15
N PHE A 405 11.73 -22.07 11.48
CA PHE A 405 10.46 -21.50 11.07
C PHE A 405 9.72 -22.40 10.06
N LYS A 406 10.44 -23.03 9.15
CA LYS A 406 9.85 -24.02 8.24
C LYS A 406 9.20 -25.17 9.02
N MET A 407 9.88 -25.71 10.06
CA MET A 407 9.28 -26.72 10.93
C MET A 407 8.03 -26.23 11.67
N VAL A 408 8.03 -24.98 12.13
CA VAL A 408 6.84 -24.37 12.76
C VAL A 408 5.68 -24.29 11.75
N ARG A 409 5.92 -23.88 10.51
CA ARG A 409 4.90 -23.86 9.46
C ARG A 409 4.37 -25.24 9.11
N GLU A 410 5.24 -26.24 9.01
CA GLU A 410 4.84 -27.63 8.75
C GLU A 410 3.98 -28.16 9.90
N LYS A 411 4.32 -27.91 11.15
CA LYS A 411 3.49 -28.28 12.32
C LYS A 411 2.16 -27.51 12.36
N LEU A 412 2.12 -26.24 12.00
CA LEU A 412 0.89 -25.48 11.90
C LEU A 412 -0.05 -26.10 10.88
N ALA A 413 0.44 -26.43 9.68
CA ALA A 413 -0.35 -27.06 8.62
C ALA A 413 -0.87 -28.43 9.04
N ASP A 414 -0.02 -29.27 9.66
CA ASP A 414 -0.42 -30.60 10.15
C ASP A 414 -1.47 -30.50 11.27
N LEU A 415 -1.33 -29.55 12.19
CA LEU A 415 -2.32 -29.35 13.26
C LEU A 415 -3.66 -28.83 12.70
N GLN A 416 -3.64 -27.89 11.75
CA GLN A 416 -4.85 -27.41 11.10
C GLN A 416 -5.57 -28.55 10.34
N GLU A 417 -4.83 -29.40 9.64
CA GLU A 417 -5.40 -30.56 8.95
C GLU A 417 -5.98 -31.59 9.92
N ARG A 418 -5.27 -31.88 11.02
CA ARG A 418 -5.77 -32.81 12.06
C ARG A 418 -7.00 -32.28 12.76
N ASP A 419 -7.02 -31.00 13.12
CA ASP A 419 -8.16 -30.38 13.79
C ASP A 419 -9.34 -30.24 12.81
N TYR A 420 -9.11 -29.92 11.55
CA TYR A 420 -10.14 -29.97 10.50
C TYR A 420 -10.73 -31.37 10.36
N LYS A 421 -9.91 -32.41 10.24
CA LYS A 421 -10.37 -33.80 10.18
C LYS A 421 -11.14 -34.21 11.44
N ARG A 422 -10.78 -33.69 12.62
CA ARG A 422 -11.48 -33.93 13.86
C ARG A 422 -12.85 -33.26 13.90
N LEU A 423 -12.93 -32.01 13.43
CA LEU A 423 -14.18 -31.25 13.32
C LEU A 423 -15.15 -31.89 12.32
N LEU A 424 -14.62 -32.59 11.30
CA LEU A 424 -15.39 -33.32 10.30
C LEU A 424 -15.82 -34.73 10.77
N GLN A 425 -15.34 -35.20 11.93
CA GLN A 425 -15.89 -36.44 12.50
C GLN A 425 -17.29 -36.15 13.09
N PRO A 426 -18.29 -36.96 12.76
CA PRO A 426 -19.62 -36.79 13.36
C PRO A 426 -19.54 -36.82 14.88
N CYS A 427 -20.29 -35.97 15.55
CA CYS A 427 -20.37 -35.99 17.03
C CYS A 427 -21.04 -37.24 17.59
N ILE A 428 -21.67 -38.06 16.74
CA ILE A 428 -22.18 -39.39 17.05
C ILE A 428 -21.12 -40.40 16.61
N ASP A 429 -20.56 -41.14 17.57
CA ASP A 429 -19.53 -42.13 17.29
C ASP A 429 -20.09 -43.56 17.06
N GLY A 430 -19.18 -44.48 16.67
CA GLY A 430 -19.57 -45.86 16.40
C GLY A 430 -20.08 -46.61 17.62
N ASN A 431 -19.65 -46.26 18.85
CA ASN A 431 -20.11 -46.91 20.09
C ASN A 431 -21.56 -46.47 20.38
N GLU A 432 -21.87 -45.19 20.22
CA GLU A 432 -23.23 -44.67 20.34
C GLU A 432 -24.17 -45.33 19.32
N ILE A 433 -23.74 -45.55 18.08
CA ILE A 433 -24.52 -46.24 17.05
C ILE A 433 -24.79 -47.68 17.48
N MET A 434 -23.78 -48.40 17.97
CA MET A 434 -23.91 -49.77 18.45
C MET A 434 -24.88 -49.87 19.63
N GLU A 435 -24.75 -48.95 20.59
CA GLU A 435 -25.63 -48.92 21.78
C GLU A 435 -27.08 -48.62 21.40
N MET A 436 -27.31 -47.64 20.50
CA MET A 436 -28.63 -47.20 20.10
C MET A 436 -29.42 -48.26 19.32
N PHE A 437 -28.75 -49.00 18.44
CA PHE A 437 -29.37 -50.03 17.61
C PHE A 437 -29.12 -51.45 18.15
N GLN A 438 -28.55 -51.61 19.35
CA GLN A 438 -28.19 -52.89 19.97
C GLN A 438 -27.37 -53.81 19.07
N LEU A 439 -26.46 -53.18 18.30
CA LEU A 439 -25.58 -53.88 17.36
C LEU A 439 -24.25 -54.22 18.02
N LYS A 440 -23.64 -55.33 17.57
CA LYS A 440 -22.21 -55.62 17.83
C LYS A 440 -21.37 -54.98 16.76
N PRO A 441 -20.03 -54.88 16.96
CA PRO A 441 -19.15 -54.41 15.89
C PRO A 441 -19.40 -55.19 14.58
N CYS A 442 -19.95 -54.49 13.58
CA CYS A 442 -20.36 -55.07 12.31
C CYS A 442 -20.21 -54.04 11.18
N ARG A 443 -20.42 -54.52 9.95
CA ARG A 443 -20.26 -53.70 8.74
C ARG A 443 -21.28 -52.57 8.67
N GLU A 444 -22.50 -52.82 9.18
CA GLU A 444 -23.61 -51.85 9.23
C GLU A 444 -23.25 -50.61 10.05
N VAL A 445 -22.61 -50.80 11.23
CA VAL A 445 -22.12 -49.69 12.06
C VAL A 445 -21.11 -48.83 11.29
N GLY A 446 -20.20 -49.47 10.58
CA GLY A 446 -19.22 -48.78 9.72
C GLY A 446 -19.88 -47.97 8.60
N THR A 447 -20.92 -48.55 7.98
CA THR A 447 -21.68 -47.88 6.89
C THR A 447 -22.45 -46.68 7.42
N LEU A 448 -23.11 -46.79 8.56
CA LEU A 448 -23.83 -45.67 9.17
C LEU A 448 -22.89 -44.54 9.59
N LYS A 449 -21.77 -44.89 10.23
CA LYS A 449 -20.75 -43.90 10.59
C LYS A 449 -20.19 -43.18 9.37
N GLN A 450 -19.89 -43.89 8.29
CA GLN A 450 -19.38 -43.30 7.04
C GLN A 450 -20.44 -42.39 6.39
N TYR A 451 -21.71 -42.79 6.41
CA TYR A 451 -22.81 -42.01 5.89
C TYR A 451 -22.98 -40.65 6.62
N LEU A 452 -22.88 -40.66 7.98
CA LEU A 452 -22.89 -39.43 8.76
C LEU A 452 -21.70 -38.54 8.45
N LYS A 453 -20.51 -39.16 8.31
CA LYS A 453 -19.28 -38.43 7.95
C LYS A 453 -19.41 -37.77 6.58
N ASP A 454 -19.91 -38.47 5.59
CA ASP A 454 -20.09 -37.94 4.23
C ASP A 454 -21.15 -36.81 4.23
N ALA A 455 -22.20 -36.93 5.06
CA ALA A 455 -23.22 -35.91 5.20
C ALA A 455 -22.68 -34.60 5.81
N VAL A 456 -21.76 -34.67 6.77
CA VAL A 456 -21.07 -33.52 7.36
C VAL A 456 -20.09 -32.92 6.37
N LEU A 457 -19.28 -33.74 5.68
CA LEU A 457 -18.32 -33.31 4.66
C LEU A 457 -18.98 -32.55 3.50
N ASP A 458 -20.15 -33.07 3.05
CA ASP A 458 -20.91 -32.47 1.94
C ASP A 458 -21.76 -31.27 2.39
N ASN A 459 -21.66 -30.83 3.64
CA ASN A 459 -22.51 -29.79 4.25
C ASN A 459 -24.01 -30.05 4.10
N ARG A 460 -24.42 -31.32 4.05
CA ARG A 460 -25.85 -31.72 3.99
C ARG A 460 -26.53 -31.63 5.34
N VAL A 461 -25.76 -31.67 6.43
CA VAL A 461 -26.23 -31.60 7.80
C VAL A 461 -25.20 -30.90 8.69
N ALA A 462 -25.64 -30.12 9.67
CA ALA A 462 -24.75 -29.54 10.68
C ALA A 462 -24.16 -30.66 11.56
N ASN A 463 -22.88 -30.53 11.96
CA ASN A 463 -22.26 -31.49 12.89
C ASN A 463 -22.70 -31.24 14.34
N GLU A 464 -24.01 -31.34 14.54
CA GLU A 464 -24.71 -31.20 15.81
C GLU A 464 -25.50 -32.46 16.11
N ARG A 465 -25.72 -32.76 17.41
CA ARG A 465 -26.28 -34.01 17.83
C ARG A 465 -27.69 -34.27 17.27
N GLU A 466 -28.59 -33.29 17.37
CA GLU A 466 -29.99 -33.46 16.94
C GLU A 466 -30.13 -33.70 15.43
N PRO A 467 -29.55 -32.84 14.54
CA PRO A 467 -29.62 -33.06 13.10
C PRO A 467 -28.99 -34.38 12.64
N LEU A 468 -27.87 -34.79 13.25
CA LEU A 468 -27.21 -36.05 12.94
C LEU A 468 -28.00 -37.24 13.40
N MET A 469 -28.69 -37.13 14.54
CA MET A 469 -29.58 -38.18 15.06
C MET A 469 -30.76 -38.42 14.12
N GLU A 470 -31.43 -37.36 13.67
CA GLU A 470 -32.51 -37.45 12.71
C GLU A 470 -32.06 -38.11 11.39
N LEU A 471 -30.90 -37.71 10.88
CA LEU A 471 -30.33 -38.28 9.66
C LEU A 471 -29.97 -39.76 9.83
N LEU A 472 -29.41 -40.12 11.00
CA LEU A 472 -29.04 -41.49 11.35
C LEU A 472 -30.29 -42.41 11.44
N MET A 473 -31.32 -41.93 12.14
CA MET A 473 -32.58 -42.71 12.30
C MET A 473 -33.25 -42.94 10.95
N LYS A 474 -33.30 -41.92 10.10
CA LYS A 474 -33.86 -42.06 8.76
C LYS A 474 -33.08 -43.09 7.92
N LYS A 475 -31.75 -43.05 7.96
CA LYS A 475 -30.89 -43.96 7.19
C LYS A 475 -31.02 -45.41 7.70
N ALA A 476 -31.13 -45.59 9.01
CA ALA A 476 -31.28 -46.90 9.62
C ALA A 476 -32.65 -47.58 9.29
N GLN A 477 -33.68 -46.77 9.00
CA GLN A 477 -35.00 -47.33 8.54
C GLN A 477 -34.93 -47.83 7.10
N ASP A 478 -33.99 -47.35 6.30
CA ASP A 478 -33.79 -47.71 4.89
C ASP A 478 -32.84 -48.92 4.73
N MET A 479 -32.23 -49.40 5.81
CA MET A 479 -31.28 -50.54 5.81
C MET A 479 -31.93 -51.81 6.32
#